data_d34f6d1696221a106fd3f689f44b8f8d
#
_entry.id   d34f6d1696221a106fd3f689f44b8f8d
#
_cell.length_a   1.000
_cell.length_b   1.000
_cell.length_c   1.000
_cell.angle_alpha   90.00
_cell.angle_beta   90.00
_cell.angle_gamma   90.00
#
_symmetry.space_group_name_H-M   'P 1'
#
loop_
_entity.id
_entity.type
_entity.pdbx_description
1 polymer ?
#
loop_
_entity_poly.entity_id
_entity_poly.type
_entity_poly.pdbx_seq_one_letter_code
_entity_poly.pdbx_strand_id
1 'polypeptide(L)'
;MACWSIFALPALAQPQKAPQSAAGRPAAAVRAASTALPAAVEAALQRARVPADAVAFVVADADGRQPPRLSWRAQEPMNPASVMKLVTTYAALELLGPAYTWDTPVYLDARPQGGSLRGNVYIKGVGDPQLVMERLWLMLRRLQAQGVQVIVGDIVLDRSAFDLPSHDAGLFDGEPLRPYNASPDALLVNFKSVTLTFVPDVAAGLARVVAEPPMAGAPWPSTVPLAAPGTECGDWRAALRPETVAGDAAGGVAFQGVFPAACGERVWSVAPPDPQGFAARAVEGMWRELGGKLTGGVREGRVPAGLAPSFTVSSPPLAETVRAINKYSNNVMTQQLFLTIALQKNGTATFDGARNAVAQWWRQRVPGAEPPVLDNGAGLSREARVSAASLARMLQAAWASPVMPELLSSLPIAGTDGTLRRSAMGRAAHAAHLKTGTLRDVSALAGIVHGAGGRRYVVVALANYPNAAAARPAMEALVDWAASER
;
A
#
# COMPACT_ATOMS: atom_id res chain seq x y z
N MET A 1 -38.19 -41.82 46.19
CA MET A 1 -38.97 -43.08 45.99
C MET A 1 -39.55 -43.07 44.60
N ALA A 2 -39.15 -43.97 43.76
CA ALA A 2 -39.72 -44.64 42.61
C ALA A 2 -38.64 -44.88 41.54
N CYS A 3 -38.09 -46.09 41.61
CA CYS A 3 -37.28 -46.72 40.56
C CYS A 3 -38.15 -47.05 39.34
N TRP A 4 -37.68 -46.74 38.16
CA TRP A 4 -38.21 -47.35 36.94
C TRP A 4 -37.04 -48.06 36.23
N SER A 5 -37.13 -49.39 36.26
CA SER A 5 -36.28 -50.32 35.52
C SER A 5 -36.74 -50.38 34.05
N ILE A 6 -35.90 -50.17 33.11
CA ILE A 6 -36.18 -50.39 31.68
C ILE A 6 -35.44 -51.67 31.25
N PHE A 7 -36.21 -52.64 30.82
CA PHE A 7 -35.77 -53.92 30.23
C PHE A 7 -35.10 -53.68 28.87
N ALA A 8 -33.89 -54.21 28.69
CA ALA A 8 -33.23 -54.29 27.37
C ALA A 8 -33.62 -55.57 26.68
N LEU A 9 -34.12 -55.44 25.44
CA LEU A 9 -34.31 -56.52 24.49
C LEU A 9 -33.00 -56.77 23.67
N PRO A 10 -32.65 -58.00 23.35
CA PRO A 10 -31.46 -58.28 22.56
C PRO A 10 -31.69 -57.98 21.07
N ALA A 11 -30.81 -57.18 20.47
CA ALA A 11 -30.80 -56.87 19.05
C ALA A 11 -30.23 -58.06 18.27
N LEU A 12 -31.01 -58.54 17.30
CA LEU A 12 -30.58 -59.55 16.31
C LEU A 12 -29.48 -58.93 15.37
N ALA A 13 -28.32 -59.59 15.38
CA ALA A 13 -27.19 -59.21 14.51
C ALA A 13 -27.53 -59.52 13.02
N GLN A 14 -27.52 -58.51 12.18
CA GLN A 14 -27.50 -58.67 10.73
C GLN A 14 -26.09 -58.91 10.22
N PRO A 15 -25.87 -59.76 9.20
CA PRO A 15 -24.57 -60.03 8.64
C PRO A 15 -24.00 -58.80 7.93
N GLN A 16 -22.83 -58.32 8.36
CA GLN A 16 -22.09 -57.25 7.67
C GLN A 16 -21.60 -57.76 6.31
N LYS A 17 -22.01 -57.04 5.23
CA LYS A 17 -21.38 -57.17 3.93
C LYS A 17 -19.95 -56.70 4.00
N ALA A 18 -19.00 -57.48 3.51
CA ALA A 18 -17.60 -57.12 3.38
C ALA A 18 -17.43 -55.84 2.51
N PRO A 19 -16.48 -54.96 2.85
CA PRO A 19 -16.25 -53.76 2.09
C PRO A 19 -15.71 -54.11 0.70
N GLN A 20 -16.43 -53.69 -0.35
CA GLN A 20 -15.91 -53.72 -1.73
C GLN A 20 -14.69 -52.85 -1.81
N SER A 21 -13.58 -53.40 -2.28
CA SER A 21 -12.33 -52.69 -2.56
C SER A 21 -12.63 -51.52 -3.48
N ALA A 22 -12.40 -50.27 -2.98
CA ALA A 22 -12.45 -49.08 -3.80
C ALA A 22 -11.39 -49.20 -4.88
N ALA A 23 -11.83 -49.30 -6.15
CA ALA A 23 -10.94 -49.22 -7.30
C ALA A 23 -10.11 -47.95 -7.18
N GLY A 24 -8.79 -48.09 -7.14
CA GLY A 24 -7.87 -46.97 -7.00
C GLY A 24 -8.13 -45.95 -8.10
N ARG A 25 -8.39 -44.69 -7.69
CA ARG A 25 -8.29 -43.54 -8.59
C ARG A 25 -6.91 -43.57 -9.25
N PRO A 26 -6.84 -43.47 -10.60
CA PRO A 26 -5.53 -43.42 -11.25
C PRO A 26 -4.74 -42.22 -10.65
N ALA A 27 -3.54 -42.49 -10.19
CA ALA A 27 -2.60 -41.44 -9.74
C ALA A 27 -2.47 -40.44 -10.89
N ALA A 28 -2.80 -39.17 -10.61
CA ALA A 28 -2.64 -38.12 -11.58
C ALA A 28 -1.17 -38.09 -12.00
N ALA A 29 -0.91 -38.30 -13.29
CA ALA A 29 0.44 -38.27 -13.83
C ALA A 29 1.10 -36.95 -13.45
N VAL A 30 2.26 -37.00 -12.81
CA VAL A 30 3.06 -35.82 -12.46
C VAL A 30 3.47 -35.16 -13.78
N ARG A 31 2.81 -34.06 -14.13
CA ARG A 31 3.11 -33.31 -15.33
C ARG A 31 4.43 -32.58 -15.13
N ALA A 32 5.42 -32.80 -16.02
CA ALA A 32 6.64 -32.00 -16.03
C ALA A 32 6.31 -30.51 -16.27
N ALA A 33 7.08 -29.59 -15.66
CA ALA A 33 6.92 -28.17 -15.92
C ALA A 33 7.11 -27.87 -17.41
N SER A 34 6.20 -27.10 -18.01
CA SER A 34 6.39 -26.61 -19.38
C SER A 34 7.45 -25.50 -19.38
N THR A 35 8.43 -25.64 -20.24
CA THR A 35 9.43 -24.61 -20.56
C THR A 35 9.07 -23.85 -21.86
N ALA A 36 7.96 -24.18 -22.51
CA ALA A 36 7.44 -23.48 -23.67
C ALA A 36 6.33 -22.52 -23.24
N LEU A 37 6.33 -21.31 -23.80
CA LEU A 37 5.28 -20.33 -23.56
C LEU A 37 3.93 -20.78 -24.15
N PRO A 38 2.79 -20.51 -23.50
CA PRO A 38 1.49 -20.69 -24.10
C PRO A 38 1.38 -19.86 -25.40
N ALA A 39 0.79 -20.42 -26.45
CA ALA A 39 0.73 -19.79 -27.77
C ALA A 39 0.16 -18.36 -27.77
N ALA A 40 -0.85 -18.11 -26.93
CA ALA A 40 -1.43 -16.76 -26.78
C ALA A 40 -0.45 -15.74 -26.16
N VAL A 41 0.37 -16.21 -25.21
CA VAL A 41 1.42 -15.39 -24.57
C VAL A 41 2.51 -15.07 -25.57
N GLU A 42 3.01 -16.09 -26.26
CA GLU A 42 4.04 -15.93 -27.28
C GLU A 42 3.60 -14.98 -28.41
N ALA A 43 2.41 -15.18 -28.95
CA ALA A 43 1.84 -14.30 -29.98
C ALA A 43 1.68 -12.84 -29.47
N ALA A 44 1.34 -12.64 -28.20
CA ALA A 44 1.24 -11.30 -27.63
C ALA A 44 2.60 -10.62 -27.49
N LEU A 45 3.66 -11.34 -27.07
CA LEU A 45 5.04 -10.83 -27.01
C LEU A 45 5.53 -10.46 -28.43
N GLN A 46 5.28 -11.32 -29.41
CA GLN A 46 5.67 -11.06 -30.80
C GLN A 46 5.01 -9.80 -31.38
N ARG A 47 3.69 -9.65 -31.19
CA ARG A 47 2.95 -8.45 -31.63
C ARG A 47 3.48 -7.18 -30.95
N ALA A 48 3.81 -7.28 -29.67
CA ALA A 48 4.36 -6.16 -28.89
C ALA A 48 5.83 -5.90 -29.13
N ARG A 49 6.52 -6.75 -29.89
CA ARG A 49 7.98 -6.74 -30.12
C ARG A 49 8.77 -6.74 -28.81
N VAL A 50 8.27 -7.48 -27.81
CA VAL A 50 8.97 -7.70 -26.54
C VAL A 50 9.76 -9.01 -26.66
N PRO A 51 11.09 -8.98 -26.46
CA PRO A 51 11.90 -10.18 -26.50
C PRO A 51 11.50 -11.17 -25.41
N ALA A 52 11.48 -12.46 -25.72
CA ALA A 52 11.11 -13.51 -24.76
C ALA A 52 12.13 -13.66 -23.60
N ASP A 53 13.35 -13.17 -23.77
CA ASP A 53 14.39 -13.09 -22.75
C ASP A 53 14.25 -11.87 -21.82
N ALA A 54 13.38 -10.91 -22.17
CA ALA A 54 13.04 -9.77 -21.31
C ALA A 54 11.96 -10.09 -20.27
N VAL A 55 11.39 -11.30 -20.28
CA VAL A 55 10.29 -11.70 -19.40
C VAL A 55 10.61 -12.96 -18.60
N ALA A 56 10.07 -13.05 -17.37
CA ALA A 56 10.08 -14.24 -16.56
C ALA A 56 8.67 -14.56 -16.06
N PHE A 57 8.22 -15.81 -16.22
CA PHE A 57 6.88 -16.24 -15.89
C PHE A 57 6.87 -17.52 -15.05
N VAL A 58 5.96 -17.58 -14.08
CA VAL A 58 5.63 -18.78 -13.34
C VAL A 58 4.12 -18.92 -13.23
N VAL A 59 3.61 -20.11 -13.50
CA VAL A 59 2.25 -20.53 -13.13
C VAL A 59 2.37 -21.87 -12.40
N ALA A 60 1.94 -21.91 -11.14
CA ALA A 60 2.02 -23.09 -10.29
C ALA A 60 0.74 -23.26 -9.46
N ASP A 61 0.44 -24.49 -9.05
CA ASP A 61 -0.66 -24.71 -8.11
C ASP A 61 -0.35 -23.98 -6.77
N ALA A 62 -1.35 -23.33 -6.21
CA ALA A 62 -1.18 -22.52 -4.99
C ALA A 62 -0.77 -23.37 -3.77
N ASP A 63 -1.16 -24.64 -3.72
CA ASP A 63 -0.81 -25.59 -2.65
C ASP A 63 0.65 -26.09 -2.74
N GLY A 64 1.34 -25.82 -3.84
CA GLY A 64 2.75 -26.18 -4.04
C GLY A 64 3.04 -27.67 -4.16
N ARG A 65 2.01 -28.53 -4.29
CA ARG A 65 2.17 -30.00 -4.30
C ARG A 65 2.60 -30.56 -5.66
N GLN A 66 2.42 -29.78 -6.70
CA GLN A 66 2.74 -30.17 -8.08
C GLN A 66 3.87 -29.28 -8.63
N PRO A 67 4.68 -29.79 -9.58
CA PRO A 67 5.61 -28.94 -10.32
C PRO A 67 4.88 -27.76 -10.98
N PRO A 68 5.56 -26.61 -11.18
CA PRO A 68 4.97 -25.49 -11.91
C PRO A 68 4.45 -25.92 -13.28
N ARG A 69 3.30 -25.44 -13.68
CA ARG A 69 2.73 -25.66 -15.00
C ARG A 69 3.49 -24.93 -16.08
N LEU A 70 3.99 -23.74 -15.75
CA LEU A 70 4.90 -22.95 -16.55
C LEU A 70 6.02 -22.43 -15.68
N SER A 71 7.24 -22.57 -16.17
CA SER A 71 8.45 -22.01 -15.56
C SER A 71 9.35 -21.48 -16.68
N TRP A 72 9.17 -20.20 -17.02
CA TRP A 72 9.92 -19.52 -18.06
C TRP A 72 10.90 -18.53 -17.42
N ARG A 73 12.21 -18.71 -17.59
CA ARG A 73 13.28 -17.87 -16.99
C ARG A 73 13.04 -17.57 -15.50
N ALA A 74 12.40 -18.51 -14.80
CA ALA A 74 11.82 -18.27 -13.49
C ALA A 74 12.86 -17.97 -12.39
N GLN A 75 14.11 -18.35 -12.58
CA GLN A 75 15.21 -18.12 -11.62
C GLN A 75 15.92 -16.79 -11.83
N GLU A 76 15.64 -16.08 -12.93
CA GLU A 76 16.29 -14.82 -13.26
C GLU A 76 15.91 -13.71 -12.28
N PRO A 77 16.89 -13.06 -11.61
CA PRO A 77 16.59 -11.93 -10.72
C PRO A 77 16.17 -10.71 -11.53
N MET A 78 14.93 -10.27 -11.39
CA MET A 78 14.37 -9.13 -12.09
C MET A 78 13.85 -8.07 -11.12
N ASN A 79 13.77 -6.82 -11.57
CA ASN A 79 13.11 -5.76 -10.80
C ASN A 79 11.60 -6.03 -10.82
N PRO A 80 10.94 -6.19 -9.66
CA PRO A 80 9.51 -6.47 -9.58
C PRO A 80 8.65 -5.20 -9.50
N ALA A 81 9.25 -4.01 -9.45
CA ALA A 81 8.55 -2.77 -9.12
C ALA A 81 7.65 -2.97 -7.87
N SER A 82 6.43 -2.44 -7.92
CA SER A 82 5.48 -2.51 -6.78
C SER A 82 4.97 -3.92 -6.44
N VAL A 83 5.32 -4.96 -7.18
CA VAL A 83 5.07 -6.35 -6.75
C VAL A 83 5.90 -6.69 -5.51
N MET A 84 7.01 -5.98 -5.25
CA MET A 84 7.78 -6.09 -4.00
C MET A 84 6.91 -5.84 -2.75
N LYS A 85 5.82 -5.08 -2.86
CA LYS A 85 4.89 -4.85 -1.76
C LYS A 85 4.27 -6.12 -1.19
N LEU A 86 4.15 -7.18 -2.00
CA LEU A 86 3.69 -8.48 -1.52
C LEU A 86 4.63 -9.05 -0.46
N VAL A 87 5.94 -8.89 -0.63
CA VAL A 87 6.94 -9.32 0.36
C VAL A 87 6.75 -8.56 1.66
N THR A 88 6.69 -7.23 1.59
CA THR A 88 6.55 -6.37 2.77
C THR A 88 5.23 -6.60 3.51
N THR A 89 4.12 -6.70 2.78
CA THR A 89 2.78 -6.86 3.38
C THR A 89 2.58 -8.23 3.98
N TYR A 90 3.09 -9.29 3.33
CA TYR A 90 3.01 -10.64 3.88
C TYR A 90 3.91 -10.79 5.10
N ALA A 91 5.15 -10.30 5.04
CA ALA A 91 6.06 -10.29 6.20
C ALA A 91 5.44 -9.57 7.40
N ALA A 92 4.82 -8.41 7.17
CA ALA A 92 4.17 -7.65 8.23
C ALA A 92 2.96 -8.37 8.84
N LEU A 93 2.10 -8.98 8.01
CA LEU A 93 0.96 -9.77 8.51
C LEU A 93 1.40 -10.93 9.41
N GLU A 94 2.52 -11.59 9.08
CA GLU A 94 3.03 -12.69 9.89
C GLU A 94 3.80 -12.22 11.14
N LEU A 95 4.59 -11.15 11.03
CA LEU A 95 5.44 -10.67 12.13
C LEU A 95 4.69 -9.84 13.16
N LEU A 96 3.70 -9.05 12.74
CA LEU A 96 2.93 -8.15 13.61
C LEU A 96 1.54 -8.70 13.93
N GLY A 97 0.99 -9.54 13.06
CA GLY A 97 -0.40 -10.01 13.12
C GLY A 97 -1.40 -9.03 12.49
N PRO A 98 -2.52 -9.55 11.93
CA PRO A 98 -3.49 -8.74 11.19
C PRO A 98 -4.23 -7.70 12.06
N ALA A 99 -4.31 -7.92 13.36
CA ALA A 99 -4.97 -7.04 14.33
C ALA A 99 -4.05 -5.94 14.91
N TYR A 100 -2.77 -5.91 14.51
CA TYR A 100 -1.83 -4.88 14.96
C TYR A 100 -2.34 -3.48 14.65
N THR A 101 -2.24 -2.56 15.61
CA THR A 101 -2.57 -1.14 15.47
C THR A 101 -1.37 -0.27 15.83
N TRP A 102 -1.31 0.94 15.27
CA TRP A 102 -0.37 1.97 15.67
C TRP A 102 -1.07 2.89 16.67
N ASP A 103 -0.52 3.00 17.85
CA ASP A 103 -1.09 3.82 18.93
C ASP A 103 -0.27 5.09 19.08
N THR A 104 -0.74 6.21 18.51
CA THR A 104 -0.11 7.52 18.55
C THR A 104 -0.43 8.22 19.88
N PRO A 105 0.53 8.35 20.82
CA PRO A 105 0.30 8.98 22.12
C PRO A 105 0.40 10.50 22.02
N VAL A 106 -0.46 11.17 22.78
CA VAL A 106 -0.47 12.63 22.96
C VAL A 106 -0.26 12.95 24.45
N TYR A 107 0.61 13.90 24.74
CA TYR A 107 1.02 14.25 26.09
C TYR A 107 0.76 15.74 26.36
N LEU A 108 0.43 16.06 27.59
CA LEU A 108 0.31 17.43 28.11
C LEU A 108 1.27 17.55 29.28
N ASP A 109 2.16 18.55 29.28
CA ASP A 109 3.10 18.80 30.38
C ASP A 109 2.52 19.66 31.50
N ALA A 110 1.27 20.10 31.33
CA ALA A 110 0.50 20.81 32.37
C ALA A 110 -0.97 20.36 32.35
N ARG A 111 -1.73 20.72 33.38
CA ARG A 111 -3.17 20.49 33.44
C ARG A 111 -3.93 21.66 32.81
N PRO A 112 -4.90 21.43 31.91
CA PRO A 112 -5.76 22.49 31.40
C PRO A 112 -6.57 23.17 32.51
N GLN A 113 -6.69 24.47 32.47
CA GLN A 113 -7.48 25.27 33.40
C GLN A 113 -8.21 26.41 32.65
N GLY A 114 -9.51 26.56 32.85
CA GLY A 114 -10.32 27.59 32.21
C GLY A 114 -10.19 27.64 30.68
N GLY A 115 -10.11 26.47 30.03
CA GLY A 115 -9.96 26.37 28.59
C GLY A 115 -8.51 26.55 28.08
N SER A 116 -7.54 26.80 28.97
CA SER A 116 -6.13 27.08 28.59
C SER A 116 -5.20 26.03 29.16
N LEU A 117 -4.26 25.56 28.31
CA LEU A 117 -3.08 24.78 28.71
C LEU A 117 -1.88 25.74 28.79
N ARG A 118 -1.38 26.01 29.99
CA ARG A 118 -0.12 26.75 30.21
C ARG A 118 1.05 25.78 30.20
N GLY A 119 1.41 25.34 29.02
CA GLY A 119 2.42 24.31 28.76
C GLY A 119 2.33 23.86 27.32
N ASN A 120 3.01 22.76 27.01
CA ASN A 120 3.11 22.20 25.67
C ASN A 120 2.25 20.95 25.47
N VAL A 121 1.86 20.75 24.25
CA VAL A 121 1.30 19.49 23.76
C VAL A 121 2.39 18.74 23.00
N TYR A 122 2.58 17.47 23.28
CA TYR A 122 3.51 16.62 22.52
C TYR A 122 2.73 15.54 21.78
N ILE A 123 3.06 15.34 20.51
CA ILE A 123 2.53 14.26 19.67
C ILE A 123 3.70 13.39 19.25
N LYS A 124 3.73 12.12 19.72
CA LYS A 124 4.83 11.22 19.39
C LYS A 124 4.45 10.32 18.24
N GLY A 125 5.18 10.45 17.15
CA GLY A 125 5.07 9.57 16.00
C GLY A 125 5.56 8.15 16.30
N VAL A 126 4.78 7.17 15.87
CA VAL A 126 5.05 5.74 16.01
C VAL A 126 5.04 5.00 14.66
N GLY A 127 5.07 5.77 13.57
CA GLY A 127 5.05 5.23 12.21
C GLY A 127 3.67 4.88 11.70
N ASP A 128 2.59 5.42 12.28
CA ASP A 128 1.21 5.19 11.79
C ASP A 128 1.09 5.57 10.31
N PRO A 129 0.82 4.62 9.39
CA PRO A 129 0.67 4.90 7.97
C PRO A 129 -0.67 5.55 7.61
N GLN A 130 -1.58 5.69 8.56
CA GLN A 130 -2.95 6.15 8.34
C GLN A 130 -3.38 7.30 9.26
N LEU A 131 -2.45 8.11 9.78
CA LEU A 131 -2.78 9.38 10.43
C LEU A 131 -3.16 10.42 9.36
N VAL A 132 -4.28 10.14 8.68
CA VAL A 132 -4.86 11.00 7.65
C VAL A 132 -5.61 12.19 8.28
N MET A 133 -6.06 13.14 7.45
CA MET A 133 -6.72 14.37 7.88
C MET A 133 -7.84 14.13 8.90
N GLU A 134 -8.73 13.17 8.65
CA GLU A 134 -9.88 12.85 9.50
C GLU A 134 -9.43 12.34 10.89
N ARG A 135 -8.33 11.58 10.94
CA ARG A 135 -7.79 11.07 12.20
C ARG A 135 -7.04 12.13 12.97
N LEU A 136 -6.31 13.00 12.28
CA LEU A 136 -5.70 14.19 12.87
C LEU A 136 -6.79 15.10 13.45
N TRP A 137 -7.88 15.33 12.71
CA TRP A 137 -9.04 16.08 13.19
C TRP A 137 -9.60 15.47 14.47
N LEU A 138 -9.86 14.16 14.51
CA LEU A 138 -10.34 13.45 15.70
C LEU A 138 -9.36 13.56 16.87
N MET A 139 -8.06 13.47 16.63
CA MET A 139 -7.01 13.64 17.64
C MET A 139 -7.08 15.03 18.28
N LEU A 140 -7.15 16.08 17.48
CA LEU A 140 -7.23 17.45 17.95
C LEU A 140 -8.57 17.77 18.63
N ARG A 141 -9.67 17.19 18.14
CA ARG A 141 -10.99 17.24 18.83
C ARG A 141 -10.93 16.59 20.20
N ARG A 142 -10.22 15.47 20.34
CA ARG A 142 -10.02 14.81 21.63
C ARG A 142 -9.17 15.67 22.58
N LEU A 143 -8.18 16.41 22.04
CA LEU A 143 -7.43 17.41 22.80
C LEU A 143 -8.36 18.52 23.33
N GLN A 144 -9.25 19.04 22.49
CA GLN A 144 -10.27 20.01 22.93
C GLN A 144 -11.21 19.45 24.00
N ALA A 145 -11.59 18.17 23.89
CA ALA A 145 -12.42 17.48 24.87
C ALA A 145 -11.71 17.31 26.24
N GLN A 146 -10.35 17.34 26.27
CA GLN A 146 -9.58 17.42 27.52
C GLN A 146 -9.60 18.83 28.16
N GLY A 147 -10.36 19.78 27.60
CA GLY A 147 -10.48 21.16 28.08
C GLY A 147 -9.47 22.12 27.52
N VAL A 148 -8.78 21.77 26.42
CA VAL A 148 -7.78 22.64 25.77
C VAL A 148 -8.41 23.38 24.58
N GLN A 149 -8.59 24.70 24.71
CA GLN A 149 -8.99 25.60 23.63
C GLN A 149 -7.84 26.53 23.22
N VAL A 150 -6.98 26.88 24.20
CA VAL A 150 -5.80 27.72 24.00
C VAL A 150 -4.59 26.99 24.53
N ILE A 151 -3.58 26.86 23.68
CA ILE A 151 -2.26 26.36 24.08
C ILE A 151 -1.36 27.59 24.29
N VAL A 152 -0.94 27.80 25.56
CA VAL A 152 0.03 28.85 25.94
C VAL A 152 1.41 28.20 26.02
N GLY A 153 1.99 27.91 24.88
CA GLY A 153 3.19 27.13 24.64
C GLY A 153 3.21 26.60 23.22
N ASP A 154 3.90 25.48 23.00
CA ASP A 154 4.11 24.86 21.68
C ASP A 154 3.33 23.56 21.52
N ILE A 155 3.11 23.17 20.26
CA ILE A 155 2.84 21.77 19.89
C ILE A 155 4.17 21.18 19.42
N VAL A 156 4.66 20.16 20.12
CA VAL A 156 5.97 19.53 19.88
C VAL A 156 5.75 18.17 19.20
N LEU A 157 6.36 17.99 18.03
CA LEU A 157 6.28 16.78 17.24
C LEU A 157 7.52 15.92 17.48
N ASP A 158 7.34 14.78 18.14
CA ASP A 158 8.41 13.82 18.40
C ASP A 158 8.46 12.77 17.30
N ARG A 159 9.50 12.83 16.48
CA ARG A 159 9.74 11.94 15.33
C ARG A 159 10.85 10.92 15.60
N SER A 160 11.27 10.76 16.84
CA SER A 160 12.47 9.99 17.23
C SER A 160 12.35 8.47 17.07
N ALA A 161 11.17 7.94 16.72
CA ALA A 161 10.99 6.51 16.49
C ALA A 161 11.68 6.03 15.20
N PHE A 162 11.91 6.92 14.23
CA PHE A 162 12.60 6.60 12.99
C PHE A 162 13.94 7.34 12.91
N ASP A 163 14.97 6.65 12.47
CA ASP A 163 16.29 7.19 12.12
C ASP A 163 16.52 6.95 10.63
N LEU A 164 16.26 7.98 9.84
CA LEU A 164 16.24 7.90 8.38
C LEU A 164 17.22 8.91 7.78
N PRO A 165 17.90 8.54 6.67
CA PRO A 165 18.70 9.48 5.91
C PRO A 165 17.84 10.61 5.33
N SER A 166 18.50 11.71 4.95
CA SER A 166 17.85 12.76 4.16
C SER A 166 17.27 12.17 2.86
N HIS A 167 16.11 12.67 2.46
CA HIS A 167 15.39 12.19 1.28
C HIS A 167 15.20 13.31 0.28
N ASP A 168 15.60 13.07 -0.96
CA ASP A 168 15.29 13.90 -2.11
C ASP A 168 14.17 13.24 -2.93
N ALA A 169 12.99 13.84 -2.92
CA ALA A 169 11.82 13.34 -3.65
C ALA A 169 12.00 13.38 -5.18
N GLY A 170 12.93 14.19 -5.70
CA GLY A 170 13.24 14.27 -7.12
C GLY A 170 14.23 13.21 -7.62
N LEU A 171 14.95 12.55 -6.71
CA LEU A 171 16.08 11.68 -7.07
C LEU A 171 15.67 10.48 -7.94
N PHE A 172 14.48 9.93 -7.73
CA PHE A 172 14.07 8.69 -8.41
C PHE A 172 13.73 8.89 -9.90
N ASP A 173 12.96 9.94 -10.21
CA ASP A 173 12.40 10.17 -11.56
C ASP A 173 12.29 11.64 -11.98
N GLY A 174 12.78 12.57 -11.17
CA GLY A 174 12.71 14.01 -11.43
C GLY A 174 11.36 14.65 -11.11
N GLU A 175 10.45 13.93 -10.41
CA GLU A 175 9.07 14.35 -10.14
C GLU A 175 8.82 14.59 -8.63
N PRO A 176 9.43 15.61 -8.00
CA PRO A 176 9.38 15.80 -6.55
C PRO A 176 7.97 16.06 -6.00
N LEU A 177 7.06 16.62 -6.81
CA LEU A 177 5.68 16.91 -6.42
C LEU A 177 4.74 15.71 -6.50
N ARG A 178 5.22 14.55 -6.91
CA ARG A 178 4.42 13.32 -6.96
C ARG A 178 4.34 12.67 -5.57
N PRO A 179 3.13 12.42 -5.04
CA PRO A 179 2.96 11.83 -3.70
C PRO A 179 3.62 10.46 -3.53
N TYR A 180 3.83 9.70 -4.61
CA TYR A 180 4.48 8.40 -4.53
C TYR A 180 6.00 8.49 -4.25
N ASN A 181 6.61 9.69 -4.39
CA ASN A 181 8.00 9.99 -4.03
C ASN A 181 8.14 10.55 -2.60
N ALA A 182 7.03 10.73 -1.86
CA ALA A 182 7.10 11.23 -0.50
C ALA A 182 7.89 10.26 0.41
N SER A 183 8.67 10.83 1.33
CA SER A 183 9.44 10.07 2.33
C SER A 183 8.55 9.54 3.45
N PRO A 184 8.87 8.36 4.03
CA PRO A 184 8.26 7.93 5.28
C PRO A 184 8.65 8.86 6.43
N ASP A 185 7.92 8.76 7.55
CA ASP A 185 8.11 9.61 8.71
C ASP A 185 7.54 8.94 9.97
N ALA A 186 8.22 9.08 11.12
CA ALA A 186 7.67 8.56 12.38
C ALA A 186 6.29 9.17 12.67
N LEU A 187 6.08 10.45 12.34
CA LEU A 187 4.79 11.15 12.41
C LEU A 187 4.31 11.51 11.00
N LEU A 188 3.94 10.49 10.22
CA LEU A 188 3.42 10.66 8.86
C LEU A 188 1.99 11.21 8.93
N VAL A 189 1.81 12.48 8.58
CA VAL A 189 0.49 13.10 8.46
C VAL A 189 0.05 13.06 6.99
N ASN A 190 -1.16 12.61 6.72
CA ASN A 190 -1.85 12.64 5.41
C ASN A 190 -0.96 12.23 4.22
N PHE A 191 -0.13 11.20 4.40
CA PHE A 191 0.82 10.69 3.38
C PHE A 191 1.82 11.73 2.87
N LYS A 192 2.07 12.82 3.61
CA LYS A 192 2.79 14.03 3.15
C LYS A 192 2.25 14.52 1.80
N SER A 193 0.94 14.63 1.68
CA SER A 193 0.26 15.01 0.45
C SER A 193 -0.88 15.96 0.75
N VAL A 194 -1.01 17.01 -0.08
CA VAL A 194 -2.17 17.90 -0.11
C VAL A 194 -3.05 17.49 -1.27
N THR A 195 -4.32 17.29 -1.00
CA THR A 195 -5.33 17.02 -2.01
C THR A 195 -5.99 18.33 -2.41
N LEU A 196 -5.93 18.65 -3.69
CA LEU A 196 -6.52 19.85 -4.29
C LEU A 196 -7.78 19.46 -5.04
N THR A 197 -8.91 20.02 -4.64
CA THR A 197 -10.20 19.83 -5.33
C THR A 197 -10.50 21.08 -6.15
N PHE A 198 -10.62 20.91 -7.46
CA PHE A 198 -10.92 21.98 -8.45
C PHE A 198 -12.41 21.92 -8.77
N VAL A 199 -13.14 23.01 -8.48
CA VAL A 199 -14.57 23.14 -8.75
C VAL A 199 -14.80 24.31 -9.70
N PRO A 200 -15.21 24.09 -10.97
CA PRO A 200 -15.40 25.18 -11.92
C PRO A 200 -16.58 26.08 -11.54
N ASP A 201 -16.35 27.38 -11.55
CA ASP A 201 -17.34 28.44 -11.41
C ASP A 201 -17.35 29.22 -12.72
N VAL A 202 -18.24 28.83 -13.65
CA VAL A 202 -18.31 29.40 -15.00
C VAL A 202 -18.72 30.87 -14.96
N ALA A 203 -19.58 31.26 -14.01
CA ALA A 203 -20.02 32.63 -13.88
C ALA A 203 -18.89 33.57 -13.44
N ALA A 204 -18.01 33.10 -12.61
CA ALA A 204 -16.82 33.84 -12.15
C ALA A 204 -15.62 33.75 -13.11
N GLY A 205 -15.66 32.87 -14.13
CA GLY A 205 -14.54 32.65 -15.05
C GLY A 205 -13.32 31.93 -14.43
N LEU A 206 -13.51 31.24 -13.30
CA LEU A 206 -12.44 30.58 -12.55
C LEU A 206 -12.88 29.20 -12.02
N ALA A 207 -11.94 28.37 -11.63
CA ALA A 207 -12.21 27.21 -10.79
C ALA A 207 -11.72 27.52 -9.36
N ARG A 208 -12.58 27.24 -8.38
CA ARG A 208 -12.21 27.31 -6.96
C ARG A 208 -11.33 26.10 -6.64
N VAL A 209 -10.31 26.33 -5.80
CA VAL A 209 -9.38 25.26 -5.37
C VAL A 209 -9.47 25.14 -3.86
N VAL A 210 -9.82 23.95 -3.39
CA VAL A 210 -9.81 23.61 -1.95
C VAL A 210 -8.61 22.72 -1.70
N ALA A 211 -7.76 23.09 -0.74
CA ALA A 211 -6.56 22.36 -0.36
C ALA A 211 -6.78 21.66 1.00
N GLU A 212 -6.58 20.35 1.04
CA GLU A 212 -6.76 19.52 2.24
C GLU A 212 -5.54 18.60 2.48
N PRO A 213 -5.00 18.55 3.71
CA PRO A 213 -5.41 19.27 4.92
C PRO A 213 -5.09 20.78 4.83
N PRO A 214 -5.70 21.61 5.71
CA PRO A 214 -5.35 23.01 5.81
C PRO A 214 -3.90 23.17 6.28
N MET A 215 -3.13 23.99 5.58
CA MET A 215 -1.67 24.13 5.81
C MET A 215 -1.35 25.52 6.33
N ALA A 216 -0.93 25.64 7.59
CA ALA A 216 -0.57 26.94 8.16
C ALA A 216 0.66 27.51 7.45
N GLY A 217 0.55 28.80 7.05
CA GLY A 217 1.66 29.56 6.48
C GLY A 217 2.11 29.14 5.08
N ALA A 218 1.49 28.14 4.46
CA ALA A 218 1.81 27.71 3.09
C ALA A 218 0.79 28.33 2.10
N PRO A 219 1.24 29.07 1.09
CA PRO A 219 0.34 29.60 0.06
C PRO A 219 -0.08 28.47 -0.89
N TRP A 220 -1.36 28.10 -0.80
CA TRP A 220 -2.02 27.26 -1.78
C TRP A 220 -3.00 28.09 -2.59
N PRO A 221 -3.08 27.92 -3.91
CA PRO A 221 -4.00 28.71 -4.71
C PRO A 221 -5.45 28.40 -4.32
N SER A 222 -6.25 29.44 -4.08
CA SER A 222 -7.69 29.29 -3.84
C SER A 222 -8.51 29.29 -5.14
N THR A 223 -7.89 29.72 -6.25
CA THR A 223 -8.53 29.76 -7.58
C THR A 223 -7.49 29.53 -8.68
N VAL A 224 -7.98 29.06 -9.83
CA VAL A 224 -7.23 29.02 -11.10
C VAL A 224 -8.15 29.51 -12.22
N PRO A 225 -7.64 30.18 -13.29
CA PRO A 225 -8.47 30.64 -14.37
C PRO A 225 -9.07 29.50 -15.18
N LEU A 226 -10.30 29.68 -15.69
CA LEU A 226 -10.92 28.75 -16.62
C LEU A 226 -10.34 28.89 -18.03
N ALA A 227 -10.31 27.79 -18.76
CA ALA A 227 -10.07 27.76 -20.19
C ALA A 227 -11.24 28.43 -20.95
N ALA A 228 -11.01 28.79 -22.21
CA ALA A 228 -12.05 29.34 -23.07
C ALA A 228 -13.30 28.44 -23.11
N PRO A 229 -14.51 29.03 -23.20
CA PRO A 229 -15.74 28.25 -23.32
C PRO A 229 -15.67 27.23 -24.47
N GLY A 230 -16.15 26.00 -24.22
CA GLY A 230 -16.12 24.91 -25.19
C GLY A 230 -14.83 24.11 -25.24
N THR A 231 -13.81 24.47 -24.43
CA THR A 231 -12.59 23.66 -24.32
C THR A 231 -12.92 22.30 -23.70
N GLU A 232 -12.60 21.21 -24.41
CA GLU A 232 -12.76 19.85 -23.90
C GLU A 232 -11.85 19.56 -22.71
N CYS A 233 -12.25 18.62 -21.82
CA CYS A 233 -11.47 18.27 -20.64
C CYS A 233 -10.07 17.75 -20.97
N GLY A 234 -9.95 16.82 -21.90
CA GLY A 234 -8.67 16.25 -22.33
C GLY A 234 -7.71 15.89 -21.18
N ASP A 235 -6.43 16.13 -21.40
CA ASP A 235 -5.40 16.03 -20.35
C ASP A 235 -5.28 17.37 -19.60
N TRP A 236 -6.25 17.63 -18.73
CA TRP A 236 -6.31 18.86 -17.94
C TRP A 236 -5.11 19.08 -17.02
N ARG A 237 -4.42 17.98 -16.61
CA ARG A 237 -3.23 18.09 -15.77
C ARG A 237 -2.01 18.58 -16.55
N ALA A 238 -1.91 18.25 -17.82
CA ALA A 238 -0.90 18.83 -18.70
C ALA A 238 -1.17 20.30 -19.01
N ALA A 239 -2.46 20.70 -19.03
CA ALA A 239 -2.87 22.09 -19.23
C ALA A 239 -2.69 22.98 -17.99
N LEU A 240 -2.68 22.39 -16.79
CA LEU A 240 -2.58 23.08 -15.51
C LEU A 240 -1.36 22.56 -14.72
N ARG A 241 -0.19 23.17 -14.94
CA ARG A 241 1.10 22.70 -14.39
C ARG A 241 1.34 23.26 -12.98
N PRO A 242 1.63 22.41 -11.97
CA PRO A 242 2.05 22.87 -10.66
C PRO A 242 3.50 23.34 -10.71
N GLU A 243 3.78 24.46 -10.05
CA GLU A 243 5.13 25.02 -9.86
C GLU A 243 5.34 25.37 -8.41
N THR A 244 6.58 25.19 -7.94
CA THR A 244 6.98 25.64 -6.61
C THR A 244 7.10 27.15 -6.59
N VAL A 245 6.56 27.79 -5.55
CA VAL A 245 6.70 29.25 -5.37
C VAL A 245 8.11 29.55 -4.93
N ALA A 246 8.88 30.25 -5.78
CA ALA A 246 10.26 30.62 -5.50
C ALA A 246 10.35 31.57 -4.29
N GLY A 247 11.31 31.33 -3.41
CA GLY A 247 11.55 32.16 -2.21
C GLY A 247 10.57 31.93 -1.05
N ASP A 248 9.62 31.02 -1.20
CA ASP A 248 8.72 30.64 -0.11
C ASP A 248 9.26 29.44 0.67
N ALA A 249 9.83 29.70 1.84
CA ALA A 249 10.29 28.66 2.77
C ALA A 249 9.14 27.76 3.28
N ALA A 250 7.88 28.19 3.09
CA ALA A 250 6.70 27.42 3.49
C ALA A 250 6.31 26.34 2.49
N GLY A 251 6.95 26.28 1.30
CA GLY A 251 6.73 25.25 0.32
C GLY A 251 5.36 25.36 -0.37
N GLY A 252 4.96 26.56 -0.79
CA GLY A 252 3.74 26.82 -1.57
C GLY A 252 3.83 26.25 -2.99
N VAL A 253 2.67 25.98 -3.57
CA VAL A 253 2.50 25.56 -4.97
C VAL A 253 1.59 26.56 -5.68
N ALA A 254 1.99 27.01 -6.85
CA ALA A 254 1.16 27.76 -7.78
C ALA A 254 0.81 26.89 -9.01
N PHE A 255 -0.17 27.29 -9.79
CA PHE A 255 -0.49 26.63 -11.06
C PHE A 255 -0.31 27.60 -12.20
N GLN A 256 0.37 27.18 -13.25
CA GLN A 256 0.40 27.86 -14.53
C GLN A 256 -0.56 27.17 -15.50
N GLY A 257 -1.32 27.97 -16.25
CA GLY A 257 -2.27 27.50 -17.24
C GLY A 257 -3.71 27.71 -16.84
N VAL A 258 -4.60 26.91 -17.43
CA VAL A 258 -6.04 27.10 -17.33
C VAL A 258 -6.77 25.77 -17.09
N PHE A 259 -7.87 25.80 -16.35
CA PHE A 259 -8.66 24.61 -16.06
C PHE A 259 -9.89 24.54 -17.00
N PRO A 260 -10.09 23.44 -17.76
CA PRO A 260 -11.26 23.31 -18.61
C PRO A 260 -12.53 23.06 -17.79
N ALA A 261 -13.56 23.92 -17.92
CA ALA A 261 -14.82 23.78 -17.20
C ALA A 261 -15.56 22.47 -17.52
N ALA A 262 -15.39 21.93 -18.74
CA ALA A 262 -15.96 20.66 -19.16
C ALA A 262 -15.45 19.45 -18.35
N CYS A 263 -14.36 19.60 -17.59
CA CYS A 263 -13.89 18.56 -16.68
C CYS A 263 -14.85 18.30 -15.51
N GLY A 264 -15.69 19.27 -15.13
CA GLY A 264 -16.41 19.25 -13.87
C GLY A 264 -15.43 19.27 -12.67
N GLU A 265 -15.89 18.78 -11.54
CA GLU A 265 -15.01 18.63 -10.37
C GLU A 265 -13.88 17.64 -10.62
N ARG A 266 -12.66 18.02 -10.22
CA ARG A 266 -11.46 17.18 -10.33
C ARG A 266 -10.62 17.28 -9.06
N VAL A 267 -9.94 16.18 -8.77
CA VAL A 267 -9.07 16.06 -7.62
C VAL A 267 -7.64 15.76 -8.07
N TRP A 268 -6.68 16.45 -7.43
CA TRP A 268 -5.25 16.24 -7.68
C TRP A 268 -4.47 16.29 -6.36
N SER A 269 -3.83 15.18 -6.00
CA SER A 269 -2.95 15.14 -4.84
C SER A 269 -1.52 15.51 -5.25
N VAL A 270 -0.91 16.42 -4.48
CA VAL A 270 0.43 16.95 -4.72
C VAL A 270 1.26 16.79 -3.44
N ALA A 271 2.50 16.33 -3.57
CA ALA A 271 3.45 16.38 -2.45
C ALA A 271 3.99 17.82 -2.31
N PRO A 272 4.10 18.35 -1.07
CA PRO A 272 4.61 19.69 -0.88
C PRO A 272 6.12 19.77 -1.14
N PRO A 273 6.64 20.94 -1.58
CA PRO A 273 8.08 21.16 -1.76
C PRO A 273 8.88 21.06 -0.46
N ASP A 274 8.27 21.37 0.69
CA ASP A 274 8.86 21.21 2.02
C ASP A 274 8.24 20.01 2.75
N PRO A 275 8.76 18.77 2.55
CA PRO A 275 8.24 17.59 3.21
C PRO A 275 8.56 17.52 4.70
N GLN A 276 9.57 18.26 5.20
CA GLN A 276 9.95 18.26 6.61
C GLN A 276 8.99 19.09 7.45
N GLY A 277 8.62 20.29 6.98
CA GLY A 277 7.66 21.17 7.65
C GLY A 277 6.20 20.74 7.49
N PHE A 278 5.90 19.72 6.65
CA PHE A 278 4.53 19.32 6.33
C PHE A 278 3.68 19.01 7.57
N ALA A 279 4.17 18.14 8.45
CA ALA A 279 3.41 17.71 9.63
C ALA A 279 3.11 18.90 10.55
N ALA A 280 4.09 19.80 10.75
CA ALA A 280 3.91 20.99 11.58
C ALA A 280 2.82 21.90 11.02
N ARG A 281 2.88 22.20 9.71
CA ARG A 281 1.88 23.06 9.04
C ARG A 281 0.48 22.46 9.03
N ALA A 282 0.36 21.14 8.80
CA ALA A 282 -0.92 20.44 8.81
C ALA A 282 -1.53 20.42 10.22
N VAL A 283 -0.75 20.14 11.25
CA VAL A 283 -1.22 20.14 12.64
C VAL A 283 -1.65 21.56 13.06
N GLU A 284 -0.87 22.57 12.75
CA GLU A 284 -1.21 23.96 13.08
C GLU A 284 -2.44 24.44 12.30
N GLY A 285 -2.49 24.17 10.98
CA GLY A 285 -3.64 24.53 10.14
C GLY A 285 -4.93 23.91 10.64
N MET A 286 -4.92 22.62 10.92
CA MET A 286 -6.07 21.89 11.46
C MET A 286 -6.47 22.38 12.85
N TRP A 287 -5.50 22.68 13.74
CA TRP A 287 -5.77 23.23 15.07
C TRP A 287 -6.50 24.56 14.99
N ARG A 288 -6.03 25.46 14.12
CA ARG A 288 -6.65 26.79 13.88
C ARG A 288 -8.05 26.68 13.22
N GLU A 289 -8.21 25.77 12.26
CA GLU A 289 -9.52 25.52 11.63
C GLU A 289 -10.55 25.02 12.64
N LEU A 290 -10.14 24.22 13.62
CA LEU A 290 -10.99 23.78 14.73
C LEU A 290 -11.27 24.92 15.77
N GLY A 291 -10.84 26.15 15.51
CA GLY A 291 -11.00 27.29 16.43
C GLY A 291 -10.02 27.30 17.58
N GLY A 292 -9.04 26.40 17.61
CA GLY A 292 -7.99 26.36 18.62
C GLY A 292 -7.01 27.54 18.48
N LYS A 293 -6.51 28.03 19.62
CA LYS A 293 -5.51 29.11 19.65
C LYS A 293 -4.17 28.54 20.11
N LEU A 294 -3.09 29.05 19.53
CA LEU A 294 -1.71 28.70 19.85
C LEU A 294 -0.90 29.97 19.96
N THR A 295 -0.20 30.18 21.10
CA THR A 295 0.64 31.36 21.30
C THR A 295 2.10 31.13 20.88
N GLY A 296 2.58 29.90 20.97
CA GLY A 296 3.85 29.46 20.41
C GLY A 296 3.69 29.01 18.97
N GLY A 297 4.42 27.95 18.60
CA GLY A 297 4.40 27.35 17.28
C GLY A 297 4.28 25.83 17.33
N VAL A 298 4.23 25.22 16.14
CA VAL A 298 4.40 23.77 15.99
C VAL A 298 5.83 23.50 15.56
N ARG A 299 6.57 22.72 16.34
CA ARG A 299 8.00 22.46 16.12
C ARG A 299 8.40 21.03 16.41
N GLU A 300 9.54 20.62 15.92
CA GLU A 300 10.15 19.34 16.27
C GLU A 300 10.72 19.37 17.70
N GLY A 301 10.71 18.21 18.34
CA GLY A 301 11.29 18.02 19.67
C GLY A 301 11.08 16.61 20.18
N ARG A 302 11.35 16.38 21.46
CA ARG A 302 11.13 15.07 22.10
C ARG A 302 10.18 15.19 23.27
N VAL A 303 9.40 14.14 23.50
CA VAL A 303 8.60 14.02 24.72
C VAL A 303 9.55 13.97 25.92
N PRO A 304 9.30 14.77 26.99
CA PRO A 304 10.08 14.71 28.23
C PRO A 304 10.08 13.32 28.84
N ALA A 305 11.24 12.89 29.33
CA ALA A 305 11.37 11.59 29.98
C ALA A 305 10.43 11.50 31.22
N GLY A 306 9.73 10.38 31.35
CA GLY A 306 8.81 10.15 32.48
C GLY A 306 7.44 10.80 32.34
N LEU A 307 7.18 11.61 31.31
CA LEU A 307 5.84 12.15 31.06
C LEU A 307 4.91 11.02 30.56
N ALA A 308 3.78 10.82 31.24
CA ALA A 308 2.80 9.82 30.81
C ALA A 308 1.86 10.37 29.73
N PRO A 309 1.41 9.54 28.78
CA PRO A 309 0.43 9.95 27.77
C PRO A 309 -0.87 10.43 28.43
N SER A 310 -1.41 11.55 27.99
CA SER A 310 -2.73 12.04 28.41
C SER A 310 -3.84 11.26 27.70
N PHE A 311 -3.59 10.85 26.46
CA PHE A 311 -4.41 9.94 25.69
C PHE A 311 -3.65 9.37 24.50
N THR A 312 -4.22 8.35 23.87
CA THR A 312 -3.67 7.69 22.68
C THR A 312 -4.74 7.59 21.61
N VAL A 313 -4.32 7.73 20.34
CA VAL A 313 -5.19 7.55 19.16
C VAL A 313 -4.69 6.35 18.37
N SER A 314 -5.55 5.35 18.19
CA SER A 314 -5.21 4.11 17.48
C SER A 314 -5.55 4.21 16.00
N SER A 315 -4.73 3.61 15.16
CA SER A 315 -4.98 3.46 13.72
C SER A 315 -6.05 2.39 13.44
N PRO A 316 -6.51 2.23 12.19
CA PRO A 316 -7.11 0.97 11.73
C PRO A 316 -6.14 -0.20 11.90
N PRO A 317 -6.65 -1.45 11.99
CA PRO A 317 -5.79 -2.62 12.08
C PRO A 317 -4.94 -2.82 10.82
N LEU A 318 -3.82 -3.55 10.98
CA LEU A 318 -2.87 -3.84 9.90
C LEU A 318 -3.56 -4.45 8.67
N ALA A 319 -4.55 -5.32 8.84
CA ALA A 319 -5.26 -5.92 7.71
C ALA A 319 -5.89 -4.87 6.78
N GLU A 320 -6.50 -3.82 7.33
CA GLU A 320 -7.05 -2.70 6.54
C GLU A 320 -5.95 -1.87 5.91
N THR A 321 -4.86 -1.63 6.62
CA THR A 321 -3.66 -0.94 6.11
C THR A 321 -3.06 -1.69 4.92
N VAL A 322 -2.89 -3.01 5.03
CA VAL A 322 -2.39 -3.88 3.95
C VAL A 322 -3.33 -3.83 2.74
N ARG A 323 -4.65 -3.80 2.98
CA ARG A 323 -5.64 -3.65 1.90
C ARG A 323 -5.45 -2.31 1.16
N ALA A 324 -5.32 -1.21 1.87
CA ALA A 324 -5.07 0.10 1.25
C ALA A 324 -3.73 0.12 0.47
N ILE A 325 -2.66 -0.44 1.04
CA ILE A 325 -1.37 -0.57 0.38
C ILE A 325 -1.47 -1.33 -0.95
N ASN A 326 -2.06 -2.52 -0.94
CA ASN A 326 -2.07 -3.39 -2.11
C ASN A 326 -3.07 -2.94 -3.18
N LYS A 327 -4.29 -2.52 -2.80
CA LYS A 327 -5.31 -2.02 -3.73
C LYS A 327 -4.85 -0.79 -4.51
N TYR A 328 -4.22 0.17 -3.83
CA TYR A 328 -3.84 1.46 -4.42
C TYR A 328 -2.34 1.58 -4.69
N SER A 329 -1.57 0.55 -4.33
CA SER A 329 -0.11 0.52 -4.54
C SER A 329 0.63 1.69 -3.85
N ASN A 330 0.18 2.11 -2.65
CA ASN A 330 0.72 3.26 -1.95
C ASN A 330 2.15 2.99 -1.46
N ASN A 331 3.12 3.80 -1.95
CA ASN A 331 4.54 3.63 -1.64
C ASN A 331 4.87 4.06 -0.21
N VAL A 332 4.41 5.24 0.20
CA VAL A 332 4.76 5.79 1.52
C VAL A 332 4.18 4.94 2.65
N MET A 333 2.93 4.47 2.53
CA MET A 333 2.36 3.52 3.48
C MET A 333 3.16 2.22 3.56
N THR A 334 3.66 1.74 2.42
CA THR A 334 4.47 0.51 2.40
C THR A 334 5.80 0.72 3.10
N GLN A 335 6.46 1.86 2.88
CA GLN A 335 7.70 2.19 3.58
C GLN A 335 7.47 2.35 5.09
N GLN A 336 6.35 2.96 5.51
CA GLN A 336 5.94 3.01 6.92
C GLN A 336 5.82 1.60 7.52
N LEU A 337 5.13 0.71 6.82
CA LEU A 337 4.95 -0.66 7.26
C LEU A 337 6.28 -1.41 7.34
N PHE A 338 7.15 -1.23 6.34
CA PHE A 338 8.48 -1.81 6.31
C PHE A 338 9.35 -1.35 7.51
N LEU A 339 9.30 -0.06 7.80
CA LEU A 339 9.98 0.54 8.96
C LEU A 339 9.35 0.13 10.29
N THR A 340 8.02 -0.07 10.33
CA THR A 340 7.34 -0.57 11.54
C THR A 340 7.85 -1.97 11.93
N ILE A 341 8.12 -2.84 10.96
CA ILE A 341 8.74 -4.15 11.24
C ILE A 341 10.07 -3.98 11.99
N ALA A 342 10.92 -3.04 11.55
CA ALA A 342 12.17 -2.74 12.23
C ALA A 342 11.95 -2.12 13.61
N LEU A 343 11.02 -1.17 13.72
CA LEU A 343 10.70 -0.50 14.98
C LEU A 343 10.32 -1.51 16.07
N GLN A 344 9.41 -2.45 15.74
CA GLN A 344 8.94 -3.45 16.69
C GLN A 344 10.02 -4.46 17.08
N LYS A 345 10.99 -4.70 16.19
CA LYS A 345 12.07 -5.65 16.46
C LYS A 345 13.26 -5.02 17.19
N ASN A 346 13.59 -3.77 16.89
CA ASN A 346 14.85 -3.14 17.30
C ASN A 346 14.66 -1.91 18.21
N GLY A 347 13.42 -1.45 18.44
CA GLY A 347 13.12 -0.24 19.22
C GLY A 347 13.35 1.08 18.46
N THR A 348 14.06 1.06 17.33
CA THR A 348 14.25 2.20 16.40
C THR A 348 14.17 1.68 14.97
N ALA A 349 13.50 2.43 14.09
CA ALA A 349 13.34 2.05 12.70
C ALA A 349 14.43 2.66 11.83
N THR A 350 15.15 1.79 11.12
CA THR A 350 16.04 2.14 10.00
C THR A 350 15.70 1.26 8.80
N PHE A 351 16.05 1.68 7.58
CA PHE A 351 15.88 0.83 6.40
C PHE A 351 16.74 -0.44 6.47
N ASP A 352 17.97 -0.36 7.01
CA ASP A 352 18.83 -1.54 7.21
C ASP A 352 18.20 -2.53 8.21
N GLY A 353 17.68 -2.02 9.32
CA GLY A 353 16.94 -2.84 10.28
C GLY A 353 15.75 -3.56 9.66
N ALA A 354 15.00 -2.87 8.79
CA ALA A 354 13.86 -3.44 8.10
C ALA A 354 14.29 -4.50 7.06
N ARG A 355 15.32 -4.22 6.25
CA ARG A 355 15.89 -5.19 5.31
C ARG A 355 16.34 -6.48 6.03
N ASN A 356 17.06 -6.33 7.12
CA ASN A 356 17.55 -7.46 7.91
C ASN A 356 16.39 -8.27 8.52
N ALA A 357 15.38 -7.61 9.07
CA ALA A 357 14.21 -8.25 9.67
C ALA A 357 13.43 -9.07 8.64
N VAL A 358 13.14 -8.49 7.46
CA VAL A 358 12.42 -9.19 6.39
C VAL A 358 13.27 -10.31 5.77
N ALA A 359 14.58 -10.11 5.60
CA ALA A 359 15.46 -11.16 5.11
C ALA A 359 15.55 -12.34 6.08
N GLN A 360 15.57 -12.11 7.39
CA GLN A 360 15.52 -13.17 8.39
C GLN A 360 14.19 -13.93 8.35
N TRP A 361 13.06 -13.19 8.31
CA TRP A 361 11.73 -13.78 8.16
C TRP A 361 11.63 -14.63 6.87
N TRP A 362 12.15 -14.14 5.74
CA TRP A 362 12.14 -14.87 4.46
C TRP A 362 12.84 -16.23 4.56
N ARG A 363 14.06 -16.27 5.13
CA ARG A 363 14.83 -17.54 5.27
C ARG A 363 14.08 -18.58 6.09
N GLN A 364 13.28 -18.14 7.08
CA GLN A 364 12.49 -19.03 7.92
C GLN A 364 11.19 -19.48 7.23
N ARG A 365 10.57 -18.58 6.48
CA ARG A 365 9.21 -18.77 5.97
C ARG A 365 9.14 -19.28 4.54
N VAL A 366 10.16 -19.01 3.73
CA VAL A 366 10.25 -19.39 2.33
C VAL A 366 11.54 -20.20 2.07
N PRO A 367 11.67 -21.37 2.72
CA PRO A 367 12.90 -22.15 2.61
C PRO A 367 13.14 -22.62 1.18
N GLY A 368 14.40 -22.63 0.75
CA GLY A 368 14.81 -23.05 -0.60
C GLY A 368 14.48 -22.04 -1.71
N ALA A 369 14.10 -20.79 -1.36
CA ALA A 369 13.99 -19.68 -2.30
C ALA A 369 14.97 -18.57 -1.93
N GLU A 370 15.68 -18.04 -2.94
CA GLU A 370 16.58 -16.92 -2.74
C GLU A 370 15.83 -15.71 -2.19
N PRO A 371 16.34 -15.04 -1.13
CA PRO A 371 15.75 -13.82 -0.61
C PRO A 371 15.75 -12.70 -1.66
N PRO A 372 14.73 -11.82 -1.66
CA PRO A 372 14.75 -10.64 -2.52
C PRO A 372 15.84 -9.65 -2.07
N VAL A 373 16.42 -8.95 -3.05
CA VAL A 373 17.19 -7.73 -2.78
C VAL A 373 16.18 -6.62 -2.49
N LEU A 374 16.11 -6.23 -1.23
CA LEU A 374 15.20 -5.19 -0.74
C LEU A 374 15.96 -3.85 -0.66
N ASP A 375 15.28 -2.78 -1.06
CA ASP A 375 15.73 -1.41 -0.83
C ASP A 375 14.81 -0.75 0.23
N ASN A 376 13.67 -0.21 -0.19
CA ASN A 376 12.72 0.51 0.66
C ASN A 376 11.42 -0.28 0.94
N GLY A 377 11.34 -1.55 0.56
CA GLY A 377 10.18 -2.41 0.74
C GLY A 377 8.98 -2.10 -0.17
N ALA A 378 8.94 -0.94 -0.83
CA ALA A 378 7.84 -0.52 -1.69
C ALA A 378 8.04 -0.88 -3.18
N GLY A 379 9.28 -1.20 -3.58
CA GLY A 379 9.64 -1.46 -4.97
C GLY A 379 9.73 -0.20 -5.84
N LEU A 380 9.74 0.99 -5.25
CA LEU A 380 10.16 2.23 -5.90
C LEU A 380 11.69 2.30 -5.83
N SER A 381 12.35 1.48 -6.64
CA SER A 381 13.80 1.24 -6.56
C SER A 381 14.34 0.77 -7.90
N ARG A 382 15.56 1.18 -8.22
CA ARG A 382 16.32 0.66 -9.36
C ARG A 382 17.09 -0.61 -9.01
N GLU A 383 17.35 -0.84 -7.71
CA GLU A 383 18.20 -1.91 -7.18
C GLU A 383 17.43 -3.16 -6.76
N ALA A 384 16.12 -3.03 -6.47
CA ALA A 384 15.31 -4.16 -6.02
C ALA A 384 15.31 -5.31 -7.03
N ARG A 385 15.54 -6.53 -6.56
CA ARG A 385 15.55 -7.74 -7.40
C ARG A 385 14.87 -8.90 -6.69
N VAL A 386 14.18 -9.73 -7.46
CA VAL A 386 13.64 -11.01 -7.01
C VAL A 386 13.36 -11.89 -8.23
N SER A 387 13.52 -13.19 -8.09
CA SER A 387 13.14 -14.12 -9.16
C SER A 387 11.64 -14.42 -9.16
N ALA A 388 11.07 -14.74 -10.31
CA ALA A 388 9.68 -15.17 -10.42
C ALA A 388 9.43 -16.46 -9.62
N ALA A 389 10.41 -17.35 -9.56
CA ALA A 389 10.36 -18.57 -8.76
C ALA A 389 10.29 -18.27 -7.26
N SER A 390 11.12 -17.34 -6.75
CA SER A 390 11.12 -16.95 -5.33
C SER A 390 9.78 -16.31 -4.94
N LEU A 391 9.22 -15.41 -5.78
CA LEU A 391 7.89 -14.84 -5.54
C LEU A 391 6.79 -15.90 -5.56
N ALA A 392 6.85 -16.87 -6.48
CA ALA A 392 5.87 -17.96 -6.54
C ALA A 392 5.93 -18.82 -5.27
N ARG A 393 7.11 -19.17 -4.78
CA ARG A 393 7.31 -19.91 -3.52
C ARG A 393 6.77 -19.14 -2.33
N MET A 394 7.02 -17.83 -2.27
CA MET A 394 6.47 -16.96 -1.22
C MET A 394 4.94 -16.96 -1.26
N LEU A 395 4.32 -16.83 -2.43
CA LEU A 395 2.86 -16.85 -2.57
C LEU A 395 2.25 -18.23 -2.21
N GLN A 396 2.96 -19.32 -2.48
CA GLN A 396 2.57 -20.67 -2.01
C GLN A 396 2.68 -20.78 -0.48
N ALA A 397 3.74 -20.23 0.12
CA ALA A 397 3.86 -20.16 1.58
C ALA A 397 2.74 -19.31 2.20
N ALA A 398 2.40 -18.17 1.55
CA ALA A 398 1.29 -17.32 1.96
C ALA A 398 -0.07 -18.02 1.85
N TRP A 399 -0.28 -18.81 0.79
CA TRP A 399 -1.51 -19.61 0.61
C TRP A 399 -1.73 -20.60 1.75
N ALA A 400 -0.66 -21.19 2.27
CA ALA A 400 -0.69 -22.15 3.39
C ALA A 400 -0.70 -21.46 4.78
N SER A 401 -0.57 -20.12 4.84
CA SER A 401 -0.50 -19.36 6.08
C SER A 401 -1.88 -19.04 6.65
N PRO A 402 -2.02 -19.00 7.99
CA PRO A 402 -3.25 -18.50 8.63
C PRO A 402 -3.66 -17.08 8.23
N VAL A 403 -2.71 -16.24 7.77
CA VAL A 403 -2.98 -14.86 7.33
C VAL A 403 -3.30 -14.75 5.84
N MET A 404 -3.48 -15.88 5.16
CA MET A 404 -3.84 -15.92 3.74
C MET A 404 -5.11 -15.13 3.40
N PRO A 405 -6.22 -15.19 4.18
CA PRO A 405 -7.44 -14.46 3.84
C PRO A 405 -7.21 -12.95 3.78
N GLU A 406 -6.45 -12.37 4.72
CA GLU A 406 -6.13 -10.95 4.78
C GLU A 406 -5.25 -10.54 3.60
N LEU A 407 -4.23 -11.33 3.28
CA LEU A 407 -3.37 -11.05 2.14
C LEU A 407 -4.17 -11.12 0.82
N LEU A 408 -4.94 -12.20 0.60
CA LEU A 408 -5.71 -12.40 -0.63
C LEU A 408 -6.76 -11.30 -0.82
N SER A 409 -7.53 -10.97 0.21
CA SER A 409 -8.55 -9.91 0.17
C SER A 409 -7.97 -8.52 -0.08
N SER A 410 -6.69 -8.31 0.25
CA SER A 410 -6.00 -7.05 0.04
C SER A 410 -5.64 -6.80 -1.42
N LEU A 411 -5.56 -7.84 -2.26
CA LEU A 411 -5.10 -7.71 -3.64
C LEU A 411 -6.18 -7.10 -4.55
N PRO A 412 -5.79 -6.27 -5.54
CA PRO A 412 -6.68 -5.85 -6.62
C PRO A 412 -7.34 -7.05 -7.33
N ILE A 413 -8.63 -6.92 -7.61
CA ILE A 413 -9.40 -7.91 -8.36
C ILE A 413 -9.53 -7.46 -9.81
N ALA A 414 -9.14 -8.32 -10.75
CA ALA A 414 -9.20 -8.02 -12.18
C ALA A 414 -10.61 -7.59 -12.61
N GLY A 415 -10.73 -6.47 -13.31
CA GLY A 415 -12.00 -5.91 -13.78
C GLY A 415 -12.94 -5.37 -12.69
N THR A 416 -12.49 -5.30 -11.42
CA THR A 416 -13.35 -4.92 -10.30
C THR A 416 -12.84 -3.69 -9.56
N ASP A 417 -11.63 -3.76 -9.01
CA ASP A 417 -11.14 -2.71 -8.11
C ASP A 417 -9.63 -2.44 -8.19
N GLY A 418 -9.18 -1.48 -7.42
CA GLY A 418 -7.78 -1.11 -7.27
C GLY A 418 -7.10 -0.78 -8.61
N THR A 419 -5.84 -1.16 -8.72
CA THR A 419 -5.04 -0.92 -9.92
C THR A 419 -5.44 -1.78 -11.12
N LEU A 420 -6.31 -2.78 -10.93
CA LEU A 420 -6.82 -3.67 -11.97
C LEU A 420 -8.27 -3.40 -12.39
N ARG A 421 -8.90 -2.33 -11.90
CA ARG A 421 -10.31 -2.01 -12.21
C ARG A 421 -10.59 -1.92 -13.72
N ARG A 422 -9.62 -1.45 -14.52
CA ARG A 422 -9.72 -1.30 -15.98
C ARG A 422 -8.96 -2.36 -16.75
N SER A 423 -8.66 -3.50 -16.11
CA SER A 423 -7.95 -4.59 -16.79
C SER A 423 -8.85 -5.25 -17.84
N ALA A 424 -8.27 -5.57 -19.00
CA ALA A 424 -8.93 -6.23 -20.11
C ALA A 424 -8.84 -7.77 -20.05
N MET A 425 -8.54 -8.35 -18.89
CA MET A 425 -8.51 -9.81 -18.70
C MET A 425 -9.89 -10.40 -18.96
N GLY A 426 -9.97 -11.36 -19.90
CA GLY A 426 -11.22 -11.98 -20.32
C GLY A 426 -11.75 -12.98 -19.31
N ARG A 427 -11.16 -14.18 -19.29
CA ARG A 427 -11.58 -15.29 -18.41
C ARG A 427 -11.17 -15.10 -16.95
N ALA A 428 -10.11 -14.36 -16.72
CA ALA A 428 -9.62 -14.04 -15.39
C ALA A 428 -10.33 -12.84 -14.75
N ALA A 429 -11.23 -12.15 -15.46
CA ALA A 429 -12.06 -11.09 -14.89
C ALA A 429 -12.81 -11.63 -13.67
N HIS A 430 -12.77 -10.89 -12.57
CA HIS A 430 -13.34 -11.24 -11.25
C HIS A 430 -12.73 -12.50 -10.58
N ALA A 431 -11.85 -13.24 -11.27
CA ALA A 431 -11.25 -14.48 -10.79
C ALA A 431 -9.76 -14.34 -10.40
N ALA A 432 -9.14 -13.22 -10.72
CA ALA A 432 -7.71 -12.98 -10.44
C ALA A 432 -7.52 -11.89 -9.40
N HIS A 433 -6.78 -12.21 -8.35
CA HIS A 433 -6.38 -11.33 -7.26
C HIS A 433 -4.88 -11.08 -7.38
N LEU A 434 -4.48 -9.92 -7.92
CA LEU A 434 -3.12 -9.70 -8.36
C LEU A 434 -2.61 -8.32 -7.95
N LYS A 435 -1.34 -8.27 -7.53
CA LYS A 435 -0.60 -7.02 -7.37
C LYS A 435 0.11 -6.65 -8.66
N THR A 436 -0.03 -5.39 -9.07
CA THR A 436 0.68 -4.82 -10.22
C THR A 436 1.96 -4.11 -9.83
N GLY A 437 2.94 -4.06 -10.73
CA GLY A 437 4.15 -3.27 -10.62
C GLY A 437 4.44 -2.55 -11.94
N THR A 438 4.81 -1.28 -11.87
CA THR A 438 5.18 -0.48 -13.06
C THR A 438 6.26 0.53 -12.70
N LEU A 439 7.33 0.55 -13.46
CA LEU A 439 8.31 1.63 -13.57
C LEU A 439 8.51 1.92 -15.06
N ARG A 440 9.38 2.86 -15.42
CA ARG A 440 9.64 3.20 -16.84
C ARG A 440 9.96 1.98 -17.68
N ASP A 441 10.81 1.08 -17.15
CA ASP A 441 11.39 -0.10 -17.80
C ASP A 441 10.97 -1.42 -17.14
N VAL A 442 9.92 -1.38 -16.30
CA VAL A 442 9.40 -2.54 -15.57
C VAL A 442 7.90 -2.63 -15.71
N SER A 443 7.41 -3.83 -16.06
CA SER A 443 6.02 -4.24 -15.89
C SER A 443 5.97 -5.55 -15.11
N ALA A 444 5.12 -5.64 -14.11
CA ALA A 444 5.06 -6.82 -13.26
C ALA A 444 3.62 -7.10 -12.78
N LEU A 445 3.35 -8.38 -12.52
CA LEU A 445 2.07 -8.87 -12.03
C LEU A 445 2.32 -10.13 -11.19
N ALA A 446 1.75 -10.22 -9.99
CA ALA A 446 1.80 -11.45 -9.21
C ALA A 446 0.63 -11.58 -8.25
N GLY A 447 0.19 -12.82 -7.98
CA GLY A 447 -0.86 -13.14 -7.03
C GLY A 447 -1.53 -14.48 -7.30
N ILE A 448 -2.84 -14.56 -7.01
CA ILE A 448 -3.63 -15.78 -7.06
C ILE A 448 -4.71 -15.68 -8.13
N VAL A 449 -4.87 -16.76 -8.90
CA VAL A 449 -5.88 -16.89 -9.95
C VAL A 449 -6.76 -18.11 -9.67
N HIS A 450 -8.07 -17.93 -9.75
CA HIS A 450 -9.06 -18.98 -9.62
C HIS A 450 -9.31 -19.62 -10.98
N GLY A 451 -8.85 -20.85 -11.18
CA GLY A 451 -9.07 -21.62 -12.40
C GLY A 451 -10.49 -22.15 -12.51
N ALA A 452 -10.99 -22.31 -13.74
CA ALA A 452 -12.33 -22.79 -14.03
C ALA A 452 -12.63 -24.20 -13.47
N GLY A 453 -11.59 -25.06 -13.32
CA GLY A 453 -11.69 -26.38 -12.71
C GLY A 453 -11.68 -26.39 -11.17
N GLY A 454 -11.84 -25.21 -10.51
CA GLY A 454 -11.84 -25.11 -9.05
C GLY A 454 -10.44 -25.08 -8.43
N ARG A 455 -9.36 -25.20 -9.21
CA ARG A 455 -7.98 -25.07 -8.72
C ARG A 455 -7.62 -23.60 -8.48
N ARG A 456 -6.60 -23.39 -7.70
CA ARG A 456 -6.02 -22.07 -7.42
C ARG A 456 -4.57 -22.07 -7.89
N TYR A 457 -4.20 -21.02 -8.62
CA TYR A 457 -2.86 -20.89 -9.19
C TYR A 457 -2.18 -19.64 -8.65
N VAL A 458 -0.92 -19.80 -8.27
CA VAL A 458 0.01 -18.69 -8.16
C VAL A 458 0.45 -18.31 -9.58
N VAL A 459 0.34 -17.04 -9.91
CA VAL A 459 0.84 -16.47 -11.18
C VAL A 459 1.83 -15.37 -10.86
N VAL A 460 3.02 -15.42 -11.47
CA VAL A 460 4.04 -14.38 -11.44
C VAL A 460 4.46 -14.07 -12.85
N ALA A 461 4.44 -12.80 -13.22
CA ALA A 461 4.89 -12.30 -14.51
C ALA A 461 5.74 -11.04 -14.28
N LEU A 462 6.98 -11.07 -14.72
CA LEU A 462 7.94 -9.97 -14.65
C LEU A 462 8.44 -9.65 -16.05
N ALA A 463 8.56 -8.37 -16.41
CA ALA A 463 9.21 -7.89 -17.61
C ALA A 463 10.12 -6.72 -17.27
N ASN A 464 11.39 -6.80 -17.68
CA ASN A 464 12.36 -5.72 -17.57
C ASN A 464 12.89 -5.42 -18.98
N TYR A 465 12.46 -4.29 -19.54
CA TYR A 465 12.74 -3.91 -20.93
C TYR A 465 12.44 -2.41 -21.11
N PRO A 466 13.15 -1.66 -21.97
CA PRO A 466 12.91 -0.23 -22.17
C PRO A 466 11.44 0.16 -22.44
N ASN A 467 10.67 -0.73 -23.06
CA ASN A 467 9.23 -0.58 -23.26
C ASN A 467 8.46 -1.72 -22.57
N ALA A 468 8.74 -1.96 -21.29
CA ALA A 468 8.14 -3.06 -20.53
C ALA A 468 6.61 -2.99 -20.46
N ALA A 469 6.01 -1.80 -20.57
CA ALA A 469 4.55 -1.62 -20.63
C ALA A 469 3.91 -2.40 -21.80
N ALA A 470 4.62 -2.58 -22.90
CA ALA A 470 4.16 -3.37 -24.05
C ALA A 470 4.01 -4.87 -23.75
N ALA A 471 4.63 -5.38 -22.68
CA ALA A 471 4.46 -6.77 -22.25
C ALA A 471 3.11 -7.03 -21.55
N ARG A 472 2.35 -6.00 -21.20
CA ARG A 472 1.10 -6.15 -20.43
C ARG A 472 0.08 -7.08 -21.09
N PRO A 473 -0.19 -7.02 -22.41
CA PRO A 473 -1.10 -7.97 -23.07
C PRO A 473 -0.64 -9.44 -22.95
N ALA A 474 0.66 -9.70 -22.95
CA ALA A 474 1.20 -11.05 -22.76
C ALA A 474 1.01 -11.53 -21.31
N MET A 475 1.17 -10.65 -20.32
CA MET A 475 0.88 -10.96 -18.91
C MET A 475 -0.60 -11.22 -18.69
N GLU A 476 -1.50 -10.45 -19.29
CA GLU A 476 -2.95 -10.66 -19.22
C GLU A 476 -3.34 -11.99 -19.90
N ALA A 477 -2.74 -12.32 -21.04
CA ALA A 477 -2.93 -13.61 -21.70
C ALA A 477 -2.44 -14.79 -20.84
N LEU A 478 -1.37 -14.62 -20.07
CA LEU A 478 -0.87 -15.62 -19.12
C LEU A 478 -1.87 -15.86 -17.98
N VAL A 479 -2.45 -14.79 -17.43
CA VAL A 479 -3.46 -14.88 -16.36
C VAL A 479 -4.74 -15.53 -16.89
N ASP A 480 -5.21 -15.18 -18.09
CA ASP A 480 -6.35 -15.81 -18.74
C ASP A 480 -6.10 -17.31 -19.04
N TRP A 481 -4.87 -17.65 -19.43
CA TRP A 481 -4.48 -19.06 -19.63
C TRP A 481 -4.55 -19.81 -18.30
N ALA A 482 -4.04 -19.26 -17.19
CA ALA A 482 -4.13 -19.88 -15.87
C ALA A 482 -5.61 -20.02 -15.42
N ALA A 483 -6.47 -19.03 -15.67
CA ALA A 483 -7.88 -19.06 -15.33
C ALA A 483 -8.70 -20.05 -16.18
N SER A 484 -8.29 -20.33 -17.41
CA SER A 484 -9.01 -21.22 -18.32
C SER A 484 -8.83 -22.72 -18.03
N GLU A 485 -7.91 -23.07 -17.16
CA GLU A 485 -7.57 -24.44 -16.83
C GLU A 485 -8.69 -25.16 -16.07
N ARG A 486 -9.06 -26.34 -16.58
CA ARG A 486 -10.11 -27.25 -16.06
C ARG A 486 -9.51 -28.40 -15.25
#